data_a0ca39e1e0cbec2e87e504d77644e90e
#
_entry.id   a0ca39e1e0cbec2e87e504d77644e90e
#
_cell.length_a   1.000
_cell.length_b   1.000
_cell.length_c   1.000
_cell.angle_alpha   90.00
_cell.angle_beta   90.00
_cell.angle_gamma   90.00
#
_symmetry.space_group_name_H-M   'P 1'
#
loop_
_entity.id
_entity.type
_entity.pdbx_description
1 polymer ?
#
loop_
_entity_poly.entity_id
_entity_poly.type
_entity_poly.pdbx_seq_one_letter_code
_entity_poly.pdbx_strand_id
1 'polypeptide(L)'
;MSPRRTPGSPLASLLGCAGLVGPFALVTLSPTTAQALEPEVTSDTSAQFYDVRSPTGETVIARRRLTTTLGVSVYDLYDAADDPTGPSLSFRARMRYDADYGGSGAETDPTNPSGVVPGFERGPIDLMYGYVEGRRFLGGWLGFKLGRQYVVDSLGWWSFDGGQVKITTPYFFAAEVYGGLEQRGGMPLSTPRFEREGIWRGDRTGYDPTLYPSFQPNDVAPAYGAALESAGFTWLHGRLTYRRVNNTGASNVSQFANGLRQPVSYSGTRVSQERIGYGFDATLPDAFGVKGGLAYDLYNARFANLYGSLDAYVSRKLTLSVDYDYYVPTFDADSIWNFFLSMPMNDLGLRASWDATDHLAFSAGARARAFEVQTENENVGTLPGSSPTAPNGLPDGNYFPKSSLDVMGGGNLAARWHFGEGAVGARSNADFAKNGERLGIDIYGERTLETRYVVSARAGVWQWDDKLRPDRDAVSFQYVAGVGYKLWQRSLVFVDFEHDMNRIAGQRFRGMLWLSMAVNK
;
A
#
# COMPACT_ATOMS: atom_id res chain seq x y z
N MET A 1 27.61 36.24 24.18
CA MET A 1 28.36 35.59 23.07
C MET A 1 28.30 34.09 23.32
N SER A 2 27.40 33.43 22.66
CA SER A 2 27.22 31.97 22.72
C SER A 2 27.91 31.32 21.53
N PRO A 3 28.61 30.20 21.67
CA PRO A 3 29.37 29.61 20.55
C PRO A 3 28.38 29.00 19.52
N ARG A 4 28.55 29.44 18.26
CA ARG A 4 27.89 28.85 17.09
C ARG A 4 28.31 27.37 16.98
N ARG A 5 27.35 26.46 17.09
CA ARG A 5 27.53 25.06 16.69
C ARG A 5 27.65 25.04 15.15
N THR A 6 28.76 24.57 14.66
CA THR A 6 28.94 24.22 13.23
C THR A 6 28.03 23.04 12.88
N PRO A 7 27.28 23.10 11.79
CA PRO A 7 26.52 21.94 11.34
C PRO A 7 27.48 20.82 10.96
N GLY A 8 27.38 19.67 11.65
CA GLY A 8 28.13 18.47 11.31
C GLY A 8 27.81 18.04 9.87
N SER A 9 28.83 17.63 9.14
CA SER A 9 28.72 17.24 7.75
C SER A 9 27.75 16.03 7.61
N PRO A 10 26.87 16.02 6.63
CA PRO A 10 25.89 14.93 6.42
C PRO A 10 26.53 13.55 6.15
N LEU A 11 27.81 13.53 5.74
CA LEU A 11 28.58 12.28 5.54
C LEU A 11 28.89 11.53 6.86
N ALA A 12 29.06 12.25 7.98
CA ALA A 12 29.37 11.62 9.26
C ALA A 12 28.17 10.86 9.85
N SER A 13 26.95 11.28 9.52
CA SER A 13 25.73 10.57 9.98
C SER A 13 25.41 9.31 9.17
N LEU A 14 25.85 9.21 7.92
CA LEU A 14 25.72 8.00 7.10
C LEU A 14 26.62 6.85 7.58
N LEU A 15 27.83 7.17 8.04
CA LEU A 15 28.77 6.18 8.59
C LEU A 15 28.32 5.64 9.95
N GLY A 16 27.56 6.40 10.73
CA GLY A 16 27.01 5.96 12.00
C GLY A 16 25.91 4.88 11.87
N CYS A 17 25.16 4.88 10.78
CA CYS A 17 24.13 3.86 10.51
C CYS A 17 24.70 2.55 9.97
N ALA A 18 25.83 2.60 9.26
CA ALA A 18 26.50 1.40 8.71
C ALA A 18 27.12 0.50 9.81
N GLY A 19 27.38 1.05 10.98
CA GLY A 19 27.94 0.29 12.14
C GLY A 19 26.93 -0.59 12.88
N LEU A 20 25.62 -0.45 12.61
CA LEU A 20 24.56 -1.21 13.28
C LEU A 20 24.06 -2.43 12.47
N VAL A 21 24.64 -2.71 11.31
CA VAL A 21 24.49 -4.00 10.64
C VAL A 21 25.36 -5.01 11.39
N GLY A 22 24.92 -5.37 12.60
CA GLY A 22 25.52 -6.46 13.37
C GLY A 22 25.50 -7.73 12.52
N PRO A 23 26.54 -8.58 12.62
CA PRO A 23 26.54 -9.85 11.92
C PRO A 23 25.37 -10.68 12.45
N PHE A 24 24.29 -10.79 11.69
CA PHE A 24 23.35 -11.87 11.89
C PHE A 24 24.15 -13.15 11.73
N ALA A 25 24.42 -13.81 12.86
CA ALA A 25 25.09 -15.08 12.87
C ALA A 25 24.33 -16.02 11.94
N LEU A 26 24.95 -16.36 10.84
CA LEU A 26 24.51 -17.48 10.00
C LEU A 26 24.49 -18.69 10.93
N VAL A 27 23.32 -19.06 11.40
CA VAL A 27 23.13 -20.34 12.07
C VAL A 27 23.34 -21.39 10.98
N THR A 28 24.54 -21.90 10.90
CA THR A 28 24.83 -23.06 10.08
C THR A 28 24.16 -24.26 10.74
N LEU A 29 22.94 -24.56 10.34
CA LEU A 29 22.29 -25.82 10.63
C LEU A 29 23.09 -26.90 9.89
N SER A 30 23.96 -27.59 10.63
CA SER A 30 24.67 -28.77 10.11
C SER A 30 23.62 -29.84 9.83
N PRO A 31 23.51 -30.37 8.62
CA PRO A 31 22.55 -31.41 8.31
C PRO A 31 23.02 -32.72 8.93
N THR A 32 22.32 -33.19 9.95
CA THR A 32 22.31 -34.60 10.25
C THR A 32 21.50 -35.31 9.18
N THR A 33 22.08 -36.35 8.63
CA THR A 33 21.53 -37.24 7.60
C THR A 33 20.06 -37.54 7.83
N ALA A 34 19.17 -36.90 7.07
CA ALA A 34 17.85 -37.40 6.65
C ALA A 34 17.06 -36.27 6.00
N GLN A 35 16.48 -36.58 4.84
CA GLN A 35 15.43 -35.85 4.16
C GLN A 35 15.82 -34.48 3.60
N ALA A 36 15.44 -34.26 2.36
CA ALA A 36 15.72 -33.04 1.60
C ALA A 36 14.85 -31.86 2.06
N LEU A 37 15.00 -31.44 3.31
CA LEU A 37 14.47 -30.16 3.76
C LEU A 37 15.14 -29.06 2.96
N GLU A 38 14.36 -28.29 2.21
CA GLU A 38 14.85 -27.14 1.47
C GLU A 38 14.58 -25.84 2.27
N PRO A 39 15.54 -25.41 3.10
CA PRO A 39 15.42 -24.14 3.80
C PRO A 39 15.79 -22.99 2.87
N GLU A 40 14.96 -21.96 2.88
CA GLU A 40 15.23 -20.69 2.25
C GLU A 40 15.20 -19.59 3.33
N VAL A 41 16.24 -18.77 3.36
CA VAL A 41 16.30 -17.60 4.22
C VAL A 41 16.42 -16.37 3.36
N THR A 42 15.50 -15.42 3.55
CA THR A 42 15.51 -14.13 2.86
C THR A 42 15.65 -12.99 3.84
N SER A 43 16.41 -11.98 3.49
CA SER A 43 16.53 -10.76 4.28
C SER A 43 16.52 -9.55 3.35
N ASP A 44 15.63 -8.60 3.67
CA ASP A 44 15.60 -7.31 3.00
C ASP A 44 15.77 -6.22 4.06
N THR A 45 16.83 -5.44 3.89
CA THR A 45 17.14 -4.33 4.78
C THR A 45 17.18 -3.04 3.99
N SER A 46 16.48 -2.02 4.46
CA SER A 46 16.57 -0.67 3.92
C SER A 46 16.92 0.32 5.03
N ALA A 47 17.94 1.14 4.80
CA ALA A 47 18.24 2.29 5.63
C ALA A 47 17.96 3.55 4.84
N GLN A 48 17.11 4.41 5.37
CA GLN A 48 16.67 5.62 4.71
C GLN A 48 17.06 6.85 5.52
N PHE A 49 17.73 7.77 4.85
CA PHE A 49 17.91 9.14 5.27
C PHE A 49 16.92 10.01 4.50
N TYR A 50 16.17 10.86 5.20
CA TYR A 50 15.18 11.73 4.57
C TYR A 50 15.10 13.05 5.33
N ASP A 51 15.48 14.14 4.66
CA ASP A 51 15.38 15.51 5.18
C ASP A 51 14.48 16.35 4.27
N VAL A 52 13.53 17.04 4.88
CA VAL A 52 12.75 18.09 4.24
C VAL A 52 13.15 19.43 4.85
N ARG A 53 13.50 20.37 4.00
CA ARG A 53 13.82 21.75 4.39
C ARG A 53 12.80 22.70 3.80
N SER A 54 12.36 23.65 4.62
CA SER A 54 11.52 24.77 4.18
C SER A 54 12.25 25.62 3.13
N PRO A 55 11.54 26.51 2.40
CA PRO A 55 12.18 27.50 1.53
C PRO A 55 13.18 28.42 2.22
N THR A 56 13.02 28.62 3.54
CA THR A 56 13.96 29.39 4.36
C THR A 56 15.18 28.60 4.83
N GLY A 57 15.24 27.30 4.51
CA GLY A 57 16.36 26.41 4.83
C GLY A 57 16.25 25.69 6.18
N GLU A 58 15.18 25.90 6.92
CA GLU A 58 14.93 25.22 8.19
C GLU A 58 14.55 23.76 7.97
N THR A 59 15.07 22.86 8.80
CA THR A 59 14.70 21.44 8.75
C THR A 59 13.31 21.26 9.34
N VAL A 60 12.38 20.84 8.51
CA VAL A 60 10.98 20.54 8.90
C VAL A 60 10.84 19.09 9.34
N ILE A 61 11.47 18.18 8.63
CA ILE A 61 11.45 16.73 8.91
C ILE A 61 12.85 16.17 8.73
N ALA A 62 13.30 15.39 9.69
CA ALA A 62 14.55 14.64 9.61
C ALA A 62 14.29 13.19 10.02
N ARG A 63 14.27 12.27 9.07
CA ARG A 63 14.06 10.84 9.32
C ARG A 63 15.31 10.04 9.06
N ARG A 64 15.50 9.02 9.89
CA ARG A 64 16.61 8.05 9.81
C ARG A 64 16.03 6.67 10.06
N ARG A 65 15.30 6.16 9.07
CA ARG A 65 14.53 4.93 9.21
C ARG A 65 15.37 3.73 8.81
N LEU A 66 15.34 2.70 9.64
CA LEU A 66 15.88 1.38 9.36
C LEU A 66 14.72 0.37 9.36
N THR A 67 14.52 -0.30 8.25
CA THR A 67 13.56 -1.40 8.15
C THR A 67 14.30 -2.65 7.72
N THR A 68 14.18 -3.72 8.50
CA THR A 68 14.74 -5.03 8.17
C THR A 68 13.65 -6.07 8.24
N THR A 69 13.54 -6.90 7.22
CA THR A 69 12.69 -8.08 7.24
C THR A 69 13.54 -9.33 7.15
N LEU A 70 13.16 -10.35 7.91
CA LEU A 70 13.76 -11.67 7.87
C LEU A 70 12.66 -12.69 7.56
N GLY A 71 12.79 -13.40 6.46
CA GLY A 71 11.91 -14.48 6.03
C GLY A 71 12.61 -15.83 6.15
N VAL A 72 11.87 -16.80 6.64
CA VAL A 72 12.30 -18.21 6.69
C VAL A 72 11.21 -19.04 6.05
N SER A 73 11.59 -19.85 5.07
CA SER A 73 10.71 -20.85 4.45
C SER A 73 11.38 -22.20 4.53
N VAL A 74 10.64 -23.22 4.92
CA VAL A 74 11.09 -24.60 4.92
C VAL A 74 10.09 -25.39 4.11
N TYR A 75 10.55 -25.97 3.02
CA TYR A 75 9.76 -26.79 2.13
C TYR A 75 9.97 -28.26 2.43
N ASP A 76 9.08 -29.08 1.92
CA ASP A 76 9.13 -30.54 1.98
C ASP A 76 9.28 -31.12 3.42
N LEU A 77 8.53 -30.51 4.37
CA LEU A 77 8.39 -31.02 5.72
C LEU A 77 7.69 -32.40 5.78
N TYR A 78 7.04 -32.80 4.71
CA TYR A 78 6.40 -34.09 4.53
C TYR A 78 7.14 -34.84 3.41
N ASP A 79 7.55 -36.07 3.71
CA ASP A 79 8.43 -36.90 2.88
C ASP A 79 7.74 -37.39 1.59
N ALA A 80 7.53 -36.48 0.66
CA ALA A 80 7.04 -36.76 -0.69
C ALA A 80 8.05 -36.29 -1.77
N ALA A 81 9.32 -36.23 -1.41
CA ALA A 81 10.38 -35.65 -2.21
C ALA A 81 10.52 -36.22 -3.62
N ASP A 82 10.04 -37.45 -3.85
CA ASP A 82 10.14 -38.12 -5.15
C ASP A 82 8.92 -37.93 -6.06
N ASP A 83 7.82 -37.32 -5.56
CA ASP A 83 6.61 -37.07 -6.32
C ASP A 83 6.23 -35.59 -6.33
N PRO A 84 6.54 -34.82 -7.37
CA PRO A 84 6.19 -33.41 -7.48
C PRO A 84 4.66 -33.17 -7.53
N THR A 85 3.87 -34.23 -7.73
CA THR A 85 2.40 -34.17 -7.72
C THR A 85 1.80 -34.61 -6.37
N GLY A 86 2.60 -35.18 -5.49
CA GLY A 86 2.23 -35.66 -4.17
C GLY A 86 1.87 -34.56 -3.17
N PRO A 87 1.43 -34.95 -1.96
CA PRO A 87 1.16 -34.01 -0.90
C PRO A 87 2.45 -33.31 -0.44
N SER A 88 2.36 -32.02 -0.17
CA SER A 88 3.48 -31.22 0.33
C SER A 88 3.09 -30.44 1.58
N LEU A 89 4.06 -30.29 2.50
CA LEU A 89 3.92 -29.50 3.70
C LEU A 89 5.08 -28.50 3.77
N SER A 90 4.77 -27.24 4.03
CA SER A 90 5.79 -26.20 4.16
C SER A 90 5.49 -25.30 5.35
N PHE A 91 6.53 -24.70 5.91
CA PHE A 91 6.44 -23.65 6.91
C PHE A 91 7.00 -22.36 6.31
N ARG A 92 6.33 -21.24 6.57
CA ARG A 92 6.79 -19.91 6.15
C ARG A 92 6.57 -18.91 7.27
N ALA A 93 7.58 -18.11 7.55
CA ALA A 93 7.47 -16.98 8.48
C ALA A 93 8.25 -15.78 7.98
N ARG A 94 7.75 -14.58 8.26
CA ARG A 94 8.45 -13.34 7.99
C ARG A 94 8.26 -12.36 9.14
N MET A 95 9.37 -11.86 9.64
CA MET A 95 9.41 -10.87 10.70
C MET A 95 9.93 -9.54 10.15
N ARG A 96 9.51 -8.45 10.75
CA ARG A 96 9.97 -7.10 10.44
C ARG A 96 10.46 -6.41 11.71
N TYR A 97 11.57 -5.73 11.57
CA TYR A 97 12.03 -4.70 12.50
C TYR A 97 11.95 -3.36 11.79
N ASP A 98 11.34 -2.36 12.41
CA ASP A 98 11.17 -1.02 11.84
C ASP A 98 11.40 0.02 12.93
N ALA A 99 12.35 0.93 12.69
CA ALA A 99 12.69 1.96 13.65
C ALA A 99 13.07 3.27 12.91
N ASP A 100 12.71 4.39 13.50
CA ASP A 100 13.11 5.72 13.06
C ASP A 100 13.97 6.37 14.16
N TYR A 101 15.19 6.72 13.82
CA TYR A 101 16.19 7.35 14.70
C TYR A 101 16.33 8.86 14.42
N GLY A 102 15.55 9.40 13.50
CA GLY A 102 15.52 10.81 13.17
C GLY A 102 14.66 11.58 14.16
N GLY A 103 14.97 12.87 14.32
CA GLY A 103 14.13 13.83 15.00
C GLY A 103 13.26 14.59 13.99
N SER A 104 12.03 14.90 14.34
CA SER A 104 11.28 15.97 13.68
C SER A 104 11.47 17.26 14.45
N GLY A 105 11.39 18.42 13.79
CA GLY A 105 11.43 19.71 14.48
C GLY A 105 10.37 19.86 15.59
N ALA A 106 9.33 19.05 15.54
CA ALA A 106 8.27 18.96 16.55
C ALA A 106 8.66 18.16 17.80
N GLU A 107 9.68 17.30 17.74
CA GLU A 107 10.19 16.59 18.93
C GLU A 107 10.99 17.50 19.85
N THR A 108 11.42 18.65 19.37
CA THR A 108 12.17 19.63 20.17
C THR A 108 11.27 20.54 21.00
N ASP A 109 9.99 20.57 20.71
CA ASP A 109 8.99 21.34 21.47
C ASP A 109 7.88 20.42 22.02
N PRO A 110 8.02 19.92 23.26
CA PRO A 110 7.00 19.09 23.89
C PRO A 110 5.67 19.82 24.13
N THR A 111 5.64 21.15 23.98
CA THR A 111 4.42 21.96 24.15
C THR A 111 3.64 22.12 22.85
N ASN A 112 4.24 21.81 21.70
CA ASN A 112 3.60 21.88 20.39
C ASN A 112 3.48 20.49 19.75
N PRO A 113 2.40 19.76 20.05
CA PRO A 113 2.16 18.41 19.52
C PRO A 113 1.75 18.40 18.04
N SER A 114 1.79 19.51 17.34
CA SER A 114 1.44 19.62 15.91
C SER A 114 2.46 19.02 14.95
N GLY A 115 3.47 18.35 15.45
CA GLY A 115 4.32 17.48 14.66
C GLY A 115 3.47 16.42 13.98
N VAL A 116 3.19 16.65 12.70
CA VAL A 116 2.27 15.87 11.87
C VAL A 116 2.76 14.44 11.62
N VAL A 117 3.97 14.12 12.04
CA VAL A 117 4.55 12.81 11.76
C VAL A 117 4.69 12.04 13.06
N PRO A 118 3.88 10.98 13.25
CA PRO A 118 4.01 10.13 14.41
C PRO A 118 5.41 9.52 14.45
N GLY A 119 6.07 9.67 15.60
CA GLY A 119 7.29 8.94 15.89
C GLY A 119 7.01 7.44 15.86
N PHE A 120 7.87 6.69 15.21
CA PHE A 120 7.88 5.25 15.36
C PHE A 120 8.49 4.88 16.72
N GLU A 121 7.94 3.89 17.43
CA GLU A 121 8.66 3.32 18.57
C GLU A 121 9.97 2.73 18.08
N ARG A 122 11.02 3.01 18.82
CA ARG A 122 12.30 2.41 18.51
C ARG A 122 12.21 0.89 18.71
N GLY A 123 12.48 0.15 17.66
CA GLY A 123 12.62 -1.28 17.67
C GLY A 123 11.33 -2.12 17.75
N PRO A 124 10.19 -1.76 17.19
CA PRO A 124 9.08 -2.68 17.10
C PRO A 124 9.44 -3.88 16.21
N ILE A 125 9.34 -5.06 16.80
CA ILE A 125 9.41 -6.30 16.03
C ILE A 125 7.98 -6.74 15.75
N ASP A 126 7.70 -7.01 14.48
CA ASP A 126 6.39 -7.42 14.01
C ASP A 126 6.49 -8.75 13.25
N LEU A 127 5.62 -9.69 13.58
CA LEU A 127 5.43 -10.91 12.81
C LEU A 127 4.44 -10.63 11.69
N MET A 128 4.94 -10.44 10.47
CA MET A 128 4.12 -10.14 9.31
C MET A 128 3.22 -11.32 8.95
N TYR A 129 3.78 -12.51 8.91
CA TYR A 129 3.07 -13.78 8.77
C TYR A 129 3.92 -14.93 9.34
N GLY A 130 3.24 -16.02 9.72
CA GLY A 130 3.86 -17.25 10.18
C GLY A 130 2.85 -18.38 10.15
N TYR A 131 2.96 -19.27 9.16
CA TYR A 131 1.97 -20.32 8.93
C TYR A 131 2.61 -21.61 8.41
N VAL A 132 1.90 -22.70 8.65
CA VAL A 132 2.11 -24.00 8.00
C VAL A 132 1.11 -24.13 6.87
N GLU A 133 1.57 -24.55 5.69
CA GLU A 133 0.74 -24.78 4.51
C GLU A 133 0.88 -26.24 4.04
N GLY A 134 -0.26 -26.92 3.96
CA GLY A 134 -0.40 -28.24 3.36
C GLY A 134 -1.08 -28.13 1.99
N ARG A 135 -0.56 -28.81 1.00
CA ARG A 135 -1.12 -28.84 -0.36
C ARG A 135 -1.25 -30.26 -0.86
N ARG A 136 -2.25 -30.50 -1.71
CA ARG A 136 -2.49 -31.76 -2.42
C ARG A 136 -2.68 -33.00 -1.54
N PHE A 137 -3.13 -32.83 -0.30
CA PHE A 137 -3.54 -33.95 0.55
C PHE A 137 -4.81 -34.63 -0.01
N LEU A 138 -5.07 -35.85 0.44
CA LEU A 138 -6.22 -36.66 0.01
C LEU A 138 -6.33 -36.80 -1.52
N GLY A 139 -5.22 -37.14 -2.18
CA GLY A 139 -5.21 -37.31 -3.62
C GLY A 139 -5.33 -36.01 -4.42
N GLY A 140 -4.88 -34.89 -3.87
CA GLY A 140 -4.88 -33.59 -4.53
C GLY A 140 -6.07 -32.69 -4.18
N TRP A 141 -7.03 -33.21 -3.42
CA TRP A 141 -8.27 -32.49 -3.15
C TRP A 141 -8.17 -31.48 -2.01
N LEU A 142 -7.31 -31.72 -1.02
CA LEU A 142 -7.26 -30.92 0.20
C LEU A 142 -5.98 -30.07 0.26
N GLY A 143 -6.17 -28.77 0.46
CA GLY A 143 -5.18 -27.82 0.91
C GLY A 143 -5.59 -27.16 2.22
N PHE A 144 -4.62 -26.76 3.04
CA PHE A 144 -4.89 -26.00 4.26
C PHE A 144 -3.75 -25.05 4.60
N LYS A 145 -4.06 -24.00 5.38
CA LYS A 145 -3.07 -23.13 6.04
C LYS A 145 -3.49 -22.90 7.48
N LEU A 146 -2.51 -22.87 8.39
CA LEU A 146 -2.73 -22.65 9.82
C LEU A 146 -1.67 -21.68 10.34
N GLY A 147 -2.10 -20.63 11.05
CA GLY A 147 -1.24 -19.62 11.66
C GLY A 147 -1.62 -18.20 11.23
N ARG A 148 -0.68 -17.25 11.41
CA ARG A 148 -0.83 -15.89 10.91
C ARG A 148 -0.64 -15.88 9.40
N GLN A 149 -1.67 -15.48 8.69
CA GLN A 149 -1.72 -15.56 7.25
C GLN A 149 -2.49 -14.39 6.64
N TYR A 150 -2.48 -14.30 5.32
CA TYR A 150 -3.22 -13.28 4.58
C TYR A 150 -3.92 -13.89 3.36
N VAL A 151 -5.00 -13.26 2.95
CA VAL A 151 -5.76 -13.53 1.73
C VAL A 151 -5.70 -12.29 0.85
N VAL A 152 -5.51 -12.48 -0.46
CA VAL A 152 -5.58 -11.43 -1.46
C VAL A 152 -6.61 -11.84 -2.50
N ASP A 153 -7.65 -11.06 -2.63
CA ASP A 153 -8.76 -11.31 -3.54
C ASP A 153 -9.40 -10.00 -4.02
N SER A 154 -10.57 -10.06 -4.64
CA SER A 154 -11.32 -8.89 -5.10
C SER A 154 -11.77 -7.94 -3.97
N LEU A 155 -11.77 -8.41 -2.70
CA LEU A 155 -12.02 -7.59 -1.51
C LEU A 155 -10.75 -6.90 -1.00
N GLY A 156 -9.63 -7.09 -1.67
CA GLY A 156 -8.33 -6.54 -1.30
C GLY A 156 -7.53 -7.48 -0.40
N TRP A 157 -6.45 -6.95 0.13
CA TRP A 157 -5.56 -7.65 1.05
C TRP A 157 -6.15 -7.69 2.46
N TRP A 158 -6.08 -8.85 3.12
CA TRP A 158 -6.59 -9.05 4.46
C TRP A 158 -5.74 -10.06 5.25
N SER A 159 -5.44 -9.77 6.50
CA SER A 159 -4.58 -10.58 7.37
C SER A 159 -5.31 -11.03 8.63
N PHE A 160 -5.05 -12.27 9.05
CA PHE A 160 -5.69 -12.87 10.23
C PHE A 160 -4.85 -13.99 10.85
N ASP A 161 -5.10 -14.24 12.13
CA ASP A 161 -4.56 -15.37 12.89
C ASP A 161 -5.62 -16.46 12.93
N GLY A 162 -5.40 -17.57 12.21
CA GLY A 162 -6.44 -18.60 12.10
C GLY A 162 -6.11 -19.73 11.13
N GLY A 163 -7.15 -20.28 10.56
CA GLY A 163 -7.07 -21.41 9.62
C GLY A 163 -7.81 -21.16 8.32
N GLN A 164 -7.35 -21.82 7.29
CA GLN A 164 -7.93 -21.85 5.95
C GLN A 164 -7.93 -23.29 5.45
N VAL A 165 -9.01 -23.71 4.85
CA VAL A 165 -9.14 -25.01 4.18
C VAL A 165 -9.64 -24.79 2.77
N LYS A 166 -9.01 -25.45 1.81
CA LYS A 166 -9.37 -25.40 0.38
C LYS A 166 -9.60 -26.81 -0.13
N ILE A 167 -10.73 -27.03 -0.78
CA ILE A 167 -11.07 -28.27 -1.45
C ILE A 167 -11.10 -28.01 -2.96
N THR A 168 -10.21 -28.65 -3.69
CA THR A 168 -10.15 -28.59 -5.15
C THR A 168 -10.82 -29.83 -5.73
N THR A 169 -11.86 -29.63 -6.54
CA THR A 169 -12.61 -30.73 -7.13
C THR A 169 -12.13 -31.02 -8.57
N PRO A 170 -12.38 -32.20 -9.11
CA PRO A 170 -12.14 -32.49 -10.52
C PRO A 170 -13.15 -31.83 -11.47
N TYR A 171 -14.16 -31.12 -10.93
CA TYR A 171 -15.28 -30.53 -11.67
C TYR A 171 -15.06 -29.03 -11.99
N PHE A 172 -13.80 -28.62 -12.16
CA PHE A 172 -13.41 -27.27 -12.56
C PHE A 172 -13.71 -26.16 -11.54
N PHE A 173 -13.94 -26.51 -10.29
CA PHE A 173 -14.05 -25.52 -9.22
C PHE A 173 -13.33 -25.95 -7.94
N ALA A 174 -12.91 -24.98 -7.15
CA ALA A 174 -12.42 -25.16 -5.80
C ALA A 174 -13.23 -24.30 -4.83
N ALA A 175 -13.48 -24.85 -3.66
CA ALA A 175 -14.14 -24.16 -2.56
C ALA A 175 -13.14 -23.93 -1.42
N GLU A 176 -13.20 -22.77 -0.80
CA GLU A 176 -12.31 -22.36 0.28
C GLU A 176 -13.14 -21.78 1.42
N VAL A 177 -12.79 -22.13 2.65
CA VAL A 177 -13.30 -21.51 3.86
C VAL A 177 -12.17 -21.13 4.76
N TYR A 178 -12.29 -20.00 5.44
CA TYR A 178 -11.29 -19.50 6.37
C TYR A 178 -11.94 -18.80 7.56
N GLY A 179 -11.21 -18.76 8.67
CA GLY A 179 -11.67 -18.09 9.87
C GLY A 179 -10.60 -17.95 10.91
N GLY A 180 -10.76 -16.97 11.78
CA GLY A 180 -9.82 -16.63 12.83
C GLY A 180 -10.06 -15.25 13.41
N LEU A 181 -9.01 -14.62 13.84
CA LEU A 181 -9.01 -13.28 14.41
C LEU A 181 -8.33 -12.32 13.43
N GLU A 182 -9.05 -11.28 12.98
CA GLU A 182 -8.47 -10.24 12.14
C GLU A 182 -7.28 -9.59 12.82
N GLN A 183 -6.19 -9.44 12.10
CA GLN A 183 -5.04 -8.70 12.57
C GLN A 183 -5.28 -7.20 12.40
N ARG A 184 -5.68 -6.54 13.48
CA ARG A 184 -5.90 -5.10 13.50
C ARG A 184 -4.62 -4.34 13.78
N GLY A 185 -4.45 -3.20 13.11
CA GLY A 185 -3.25 -2.40 13.21
C GLY A 185 -2.01 -3.04 12.58
N GLY A 186 -2.20 -4.09 11.80
CA GLY A 186 -1.14 -4.86 11.19
C GLY A 186 -1.31 -5.06 9.70
N MET A 187 -1.29 -4.00 8.89
CA MET A 187 -0.84 -4.23 7.53
C MET A 187 0.65 -4.57 7.56
N PRO A 188 1.16 -5.50 6.71
CA PRO A 188 2.60 -5.80 6.66
C PRO A 188 3.48 -4.58 6.41
N LEU A 189 2.90 -3.46 5.99
CA LEU A 189 3.58 -2.22 5.65
C LEU A 189 3.27 -1.07 6.62
N SER A 190 2.32 -1.24 7.55
CA SER A 190 1.93 -0.21 8.50
C SER A 190 2.53 -0.47 9.88
N THR A 191 2.65 0.59 10.66
CA THR A 191 3.04 0.47 12.05
C THR A 191 1.80 0.25 12.91
N PRO A 192 1.73 -0.83 13.69
CA PRO A 192 0.55 -1.16 14.53
C PRO A 192 0.09 -0.03 15.44
N ARG A 193 1.01 0.84 15.80
CA ARG A 193 0.80 1.92 16.75
C ARG A 193 -0.12 3.03 16.32
N PHE A 194 0.05 3.46 15.06
CA PHE A 194 -0.66 4.62 14.55
C PHE A 194 -2.10 4.29 14.18
N GLU A 195 -2.30 3.11 13.60
CA GLU A 195 -3.60 2.68 13.12
C GLU A 195 -4.50 2.18 14.26
N ARG A 196 -3.91 1.51 15.25
CA ARG A 196 -4.64 0.91 16.35
C ARG A 196 -5.41 1.89 17.21
N GLU A 197 -4.91 3.12 17.35
CA GLU A 197 -5.49 4.11 18.26
C GLU A 197 -5.90 5.41 17.57
N GLY A 198 -5.53 5.60 16.30
CA GLY A 198 -5.85 6.82 15.53
C GLY A 198 -5.29 8.10 16.15
N ILE A 199 -4.45 7.98 17.17
CA ILE A 199 -3.88 9.08 17.93
C ILE A 199 -2.37 8.91 17.94
N TRP A 200 -1.68 10.00 17.64
CA TRP A 200 -0.24 10.03 17.82
C TRP A 200 0.11 9.83 19.31
N ARG A 201 0.86 8.76 19.57
CA ARG A 201 1.42 8.46 20.89
C ARG A 201 2.84 8.97 20.97
N GLY A 202 3.08 10.24 20.79
CA GLY A 202 4.34 10.79 21.26
C GLY A 202 4.43 10.67 22.79
N ASP A 203 5.59 10.96 23.36
CA ASP A 203 5.83 11.00 24.81
C ASP A 203 4.94 12.03 25.51
N ARG A 204 3.63 11.94 25.32
CA ARG A 204 2.67 12.77 26.03
C ARG A 204 2.59 12.30 27.47
N THR A 205 3.37 12.89 28.31
CA THR A 205 3.10 12.88 29.74
C THR A 205 1.69 13.43 29.96
N GLY A 206 0.76 12.58 30.42
CA GLY A 206 -0.63 12.99 30.65
C GLY A 206 -1.64 12.55 29.59
N TYR A 207 -1.32 11.56 28.74
CA TYR A 207 -2.31 10.93 27.88
C TYR A 207 -3.41 10.29 28.72
N ASP A 208 -4.62 10.81 28.58
CA ASP A 208 -5.81 10.26 29.21
C ASP A 208 -6.67 9.57 28.14
N PRO A 209 -6.77 8.23 28.15
CA PRO A 209 -7.56 7.48 27.18
C PRO A 209 -9.07 7.78 27.28
N THR A 210 -9.54 8.37 28.35
CA THR A 210 -10.95 8.77 28.49
C THR A 210 -11.27 10.07 27.74
N LEU A 211 -10.28 10.95 27.60
CA LEU A 211 -10.40 12.20 26.84
C LEU A 211 -10.13 11.98 25.34
N TYR A 212 -9.34 10.96 25.00
CA TYR A 212 -8.96 10.63 23.62
C TYR A 212 -9.27 9.16 23.35
N PRO A 213 -10.56 8.79 23.23
CA PRO A 213 -10.95 7.42 22.96
C PRO A 213 -10.37 6.94 21.63
N SER A 214 -10.01 5.67 21.57
CA SER A 214 -9.62 5.03 20.33
C SER A 214 -10.76 5.06 19.32
N PHE A 215 -10.46 5.40 18.08
CA PHE A 215 -11.42 5.36 16.98
C PHE A 215 -11.65 3.94 16.44
N GLN A 216 -10.79 3.01 16.84
CA GLN A 216 -10.93 1.60 16.49
C GLN A 216 -10.98 0.75 17.76
N PRO A 217 -11.85 -0.26 17.81
CA PRO A 217 -11.87 -1.20 18.92
C PRO A 217 -10.53 -1.92 19.04
N ASN A 218 -9.98 -1.95 20.25
CA ASN A 218 -8.73 -2.64 20.55
C ASN A 218 -8.88 -4.15 20.74
N ASP A 219 -10.11 -4.62 20.79
CA ASP A 219 -10.43 -5.99 21.13
C ASP A 219 -10.35 -6.92 19.92
N VAL A 220 -10.36 -8.21 20.22
CA VAL A 220 -10.34 -9.25 19.20
C VAL A 220 -11.46 -9.09 18.20
N ALA A 221 -11.15 -9.29 16.94
CA ALA A 221 -12.08 -9.21 15.82
C ALA A 221 -12.27 -10.59 15.17
N PRO A 222 -13.23 -11.40 15.63
CA PRO A 222 -13.54 -12.66 14.99
C PRO A 222 -13.96 -12.43 13.55
N ALA A 223 -13.38 -13.19 12.64
CA ALA A 223 -13.65 -13.06 11.23
C ALA A 223 -13.73 -14.42 10.55
N TYR A 224 -14.55 -14.51 9.52
CA TYR A 224 -14.69 -15.70 8.69
C TYR A 224 -15.06 -15.33 7.26
N GLY A 225 -14.78 -16.24 6.36
CA GLY A 225 -15.13 -16.07 4.97
C GLY A 225 -15.10 -17.38 4.21
N ALA A 226 -15.58 -17.29 2.98
CA ALA A 226 -15.60 -18.39 2.04
C ALA A 226 -15.32 -17.88 0.64
N ALA A 227 -14.75 -18.72 -0.21
CA ALA A 227 -14.58 -18.43 -1.61
C ALA A 227 -14.89 -19.64 -2.48
N LEU A 228 -15.35 -19.36 -3.68
CA LEU A 228 -15.53 -20.32 -4.75
C LEU A 228 -14.73 -19.82 -5.95
N GLU A 229 -13.83 -20.66 -6.47
CA GLU A 229 -12.99 -20.29 -7.60
C GLU A 229 -13.04 -21.33 -8.71
N SER A 230 -12.81 -20.90 -9.95
CA SER A 230 -12.63 -21.81 -11.06
C SER A 230 -11.29 -22.56 -10.91
N ALA A 231 -11.26 -23.82 -11.25
CA ALA A 231 -10.06 -24.65 -11.22
C ALA A 231 -9.96 -25.47 -12.52
N GLY A 232 -8.74 -25.65 -13.01
CA GLY A 232 -8.49 -26.49 -14.20
C GLY A 232 -8.72 -25.81 -15.56
N PHE A 233 -9.25 -24.60 -15.62
CA PHE A 233 -9.27 -23.81 -16.85
C PHE A 233 -7.94 -23.08 -17.04
N THR A 234 -7.37 -23.12 -18.22
CA THR A 234 -6.12 -22.41 -18.55
C THR A 234 -6.35 -21.00 -19.08
N TRP A 235 -7.54 -20.70 -19.55
CA TRP A 235 -7.89 -19.45 -20.20
C TRP A 235 -8.83 -18.57 -19.36
N LEU A 236 -9.46 -19.14 -18.32
CA LEU A 236 -10.40 -18.45 -17.45
C LEU A 236 -10.09 -18.74 -15.98
N HIS A 237 -9.88 -17.70 -15.21
CA HIS A 237 -9.82 -17.75 -13.77
C HIS A 237 -10.89 -16.83 -13.19
N GLY A 238 -11.71 -17.33 -12.27
CA GLY A 238 -12.76 -16.58 -11.59
C GLY A 238 -12.83 -16.95 -10.13
N ARG A 239 -13.03 -15.95 -9.25
CA ARG A 239 -13.14 -16.15 -7.81
C ARG A 239 -14.26 -15.27 -7.24
N LEU A 240 -15.23 -15.93 -6.59
CA LEU A 240 -16.25 -15.29 -5.77
C LEU A 240 -15.83 -15.42 -4.30
N THR A 241 -15.85 -14.34 -3.56
CA THR A 241 -15.40 -14.31 -2.15
C THR A 241 -16.46 -13.63 -1.29
N TYR A 242 -16.71 -14.19 -0.12
CA TYR A 242 -17.47 -13.57 0.96
C TYR A 242 -16.59 -13.44 2.19
N ARG A 243 -16.68 -12.30 2.91
CA ARG A 243 -15.96 -12.06 4.16
C ARG A 243 -16.80 -11.25 5.13
N ARG A 244 -16.78 -11.69 6.40
CA ARG A 244 -17.37 -10.95 7.50
C ARG A 244 -16.39 -10.85 8.65
N VAL A 245 -16.30 -9.65 9.22
CA VAL A 245 -15.50 -9.31 10.40
C VAL A 245 -16.43 -8.75 11.47
N ASN A 246 -16.26 -9.16 12.71
CA ASN A 246 -17.04 -8.68 13.84
C ASN A 246 -16.13 -7.93 14.82
N ASN A 247 -16.67 -6.88 15.45
CA ASN A 247 -16.09 -6.23 16.62
C ASN A 247 -16.69 -6.83 17.89
N THR A 248 -15.89 -6.97 18.96
CA THR A 248 -16.35 -7.53 20.23
C THR A 248 -16.24 -6.57 21.41
N GLY A 249 -15.38 -5.58 21.31
CA GLY A 249 -15.11 -4.66 22.40
C GLY A 249 -16.03 -3.44 22.46
N ALA A 250 -15.81 -2.63 23.48
CA ALA A 250 -16.46 -1.35 23.59
C ALA A 250 -15.90 -0.34 22.58
N SER A 251 -16.74 0.39 21.90
CA SER A 251 -16.38 1.49 21.03
C SER A 251 -17.18 2.73 21.45
N ASN A 252 -16.47 3.84 21.63
CA ASN A 252 -17.06 5.13 21.91
C ASN A 252 -17.09 5.96 20.63
N VAL A 253 -18.12 5.78 19.83
CA VAL A 253 -18.32 6.60 18.62
C VAL A 253 -19.25 7.75 18.96
N SER A 254 -18.82 8.98 18.69
CA SER A 254 -19.73 10.13 18.78
C SER A 254 -20.72 10.06 17.62
N GLN A 255 -21.98 9.81 17.92
CA GLN A 255 -23.04 9.91 16.93
C GLN A 255 -23.86 11.18 17.11
N PHE A 256 -24.36 11.70 16.00
CA PHE A 256 -25.39 12.72 16.04
C PHE A 256 -26.75 12.04 16.27
N ALA A 257 -27.24 12.12 17.50
CA ALA A 257 -28.60 11.72 17.80
C ALA A 257 -29.41 12.96 18.16
N ASN A 258 -30.53 13.18 17.50
CA ASN A 258 -31.44 14.32 17.71
C ASN A 258 -30.74 15.70 17.60
N GLY A 259 -29.81 15.85 16.67
CA GLY A 259 -29.08 17.10 16.48
C GLY A 259 -28.02 17.43 17.53
N LEU A 260 -27.84 16.58 18.52
CA LEU A 260 -26.82 16.72 19.55
C LEU A 260 -25.75 15.65 19.39
N ARG A 261 -24.51 16.07 19.55
CA ARG A 261 -23.38 15.16 19.60
C ARG A 261 -23.44 14.37 20.90
N GLN A 262 -23.88 13.12 20.84
CA GLN A 262 -23.91 12.24 22.00
C GLN A 262 -22.86 11.15 21.82
N PRO A 263 -22.04 10.87 22.83
CA PRO A 263 -21.21 9.68 22.83
C PRO A 263 -22.13 8.46 22.93
N VAL A 264 -22.09 7.60 21.92
CA VAL A 264 -22.79 6.31 21.95
C VAL A 264 -21.73 5.24 22.22
N SER A 265 -21.87 4.55 23.34
CA SER A 265 -21.04 3.41 23.67
C SER A 265 -21.69 2.16 23.10
N TYR A 266 -20.97 1.45 22.24
CA TYR A 266 -21.32 0.10 21.80
C TYR A 266 -20.51 -0.91 22.58
N SER A 267 -21.14 -2.00 22.98
CA SER A 267 -20.47 -3.13 23.61
C SER A 267 -21.00 -4.42 23.03
N GLY A 268 -20.20 -5.48 23.11
CA GLY A 268 -20.56 -6.80 22.61
C GLY A 268 -20.27 -7.01 21.12
N THR A 269 -20.66 -8.17 20.61
CA THR A 269 -20.37 -8.58 19.24
C THR A 269 -21.28 -7.86 18.24
N ARG A 270 -20.68 -7.22 17.25
CA ARG A 270 -21.37 -6.50 16.17
C ARG A 270 -20.59 -6.61 14.87
N VAL A 271 -21.25 -6.44 13.74
CA VAL A 271 -20.62 -6.46 12.42
C VAL A 271 -19.71 -5.23 12.28
N SER A 272 -18.47 -5.45 11.88
CA SER A 272 -17.51 -4.40 11.49
C SER A 272 -17.48 -4.23 9.97
N GLN A 273 -17.37 -5.34 9.27
CA GLN A 273 -17.40 -5.41 7.81
C GLN A 273 -18.17 -6.64 7.37
N GLU A 274 -18.92 -6.50 6.28
CA GLU A 274 -19.53 -7.62 5.60
C GLU A 274 -19.52 -7.35 4.10
N ARG A 275 -18.77 -8.14 3.33
CA ARG A 275 -18.50 -7.87 1.92
C ARG A 275 -18.57 -9.14 1.08
N ILE A 276 -19.02 -8.97 -0.15
CA ILE A 276 -18.93 -9.97 -1.21
C ILE A 276 -18.14 -9.38 -2.38
N GLY A 277 -17.28 -10.17 -2.99
CA GLY A 277 -16.48 -9.75 -4.10
C GLY A 277 -16.42 -10.82 -5.18
N TYR A 278 -16.30 -10.40 -6.42
CA TYR A 278 -16.05 -11.26 -7.56
C TYR A 278 -14.94 -10.68 -8.40
N GLY A 279 -14.02 -11.51 -8.81
CA GLY A 279 -12.94 -11.16 -9.73
C GLY A 279 -12.77 -12.26 -10.75
N PHE A 280 -12.47 -11.87 -11.98
CA PHE A 280 -12.14 -12.81 -13.04
C PHE A 280 -11.04 -12.25 -13.94
N ASP A 281 -10.29 -13.15 -14.54
CA ASP A 281 -9.42 -12.90 -15.67
C ASP A 281 -9.60 -13.99 -16.72
N ALA A 282 -9.62 -13.57 -17.97
CA ALA A 282 -9.72 -14.46 -19.11
C ALA A 282 -8.73 -14.00 -20.18
N THR A 283 -7.93 -14.94 -20.68
CA THR A 283 -6.90 -14.63 -21.68
C THR A 283 -7.03 -15.59 -22.85
N LEU A 284 -7.26 -15.03 -24.03
CA LEU A 284 -7.12 -15.73 -25.28
C LEU A 284 -5.76 -15.36 -25.89
N PRO A 285 -4.81 -16.29 -25.91
CA PRO A 285 -3.46 -16.03 -26.42
C PRO A 285 -3.50 -15.38 -27.81
N ASP A 286 -2.61 -14.40 -28.03
CA ASP A 286 -2.44 -13.66 -29.28
C ASP A 286 -3.66 -12.86 -29.77
N ALA A 287 -4.74 -12.78 -28.99
CA ALA A 287 -5.95 -12.04 -29.34
C ALA A 287 -6.30 -10.97 -28.30
N PHE A 288 -6.70 -11.36 -27.12
CA PHE A 288 -7.08 -10.41 -26.07
C PHE A 288 -6.98 -11.00 -24.65
N GLY A 289 -6.84 -10.11 -23.68
CA GLY A 289 -7.00 -10.39 -22.26
C GLY A 289 -8.12 -9.52 -21.68
N VAL A 290 -9.00 -10.10 -20.88
CA VAL A 290 -10.06 -9.39 -20.16
C VAL A 290 -9.91 -9.66 -18.67
N LYS A 291 -9.94 -8.61 -17.87
CA LYS A 291 -9.99 -8.71 -16.40
C LYS A 291 -11.14 -7.87 -15.90
N GLY A 292 -11.75 -8.32 -14.83
CA GLY A 292 -12.79 -7.53 -14.21
C GLY A 292 -13.16 -8.04 -12.83
N GLY A 293 -13.87 -7.21 -12.10
CA GLY A 293 -14.36 -7.60 -10.81
C GLY A 293 -15.15 -6.51 -10.11
N LEU A 294 -15.68 -6.87 -8.98
CA LEU A 294 -16.46 -5.99 -8.13
C LEU A 294 -16.27 -6.35 -6.65
N ALA A 295 -16.47 -5.37 -5.80
CA ALA A 295 -16.64 -5.55 -4.37
C ALA A 295 -17.92 -4.81 -3.94
N TYR A 296 -18.80 -5.52 -3.25
CA TYR A 296 -20.04 -4.98 -2.71
C TYR A 296 -19.99 -5.04 -1.19
N ASP A 297 -20.19 -3.90 -0.56
CA ASP A 297 -20.28 -3.78 0.89
C ASP A 297 -21.73 -4.05 1.30
N LEU A 298 -21.98 -5.22 1.89
CA LEU A 298 -23.29 -5.65 2.33
C LEU A 298 -23.78 -4.84 3.54
N TYR A 299 -22.85 -4.40 4.40
CA TYR A 299 -23.19 -3.59 5.56
C TYR A 299 -23.68 -2.19 5.17
N ASN A 300 -23.00 -1.55 4.22
CA ASN A 300 -23.36 -0.22 3.73
C ASN A 300 -24.30 -0.27 2.51
N ALA A 301 -24.67 -1.46 2.02
CA ALA A 301 -25.54 -1.70 0.87
C ALA A 301 -25.11 -0.92 -0.41
N ARG A 302 -23.79 -0.91 -0.71
CA ARG A 302 -23.24 -0.17 -1.86
C ARG A 302 -22.05 -0.89 -2.50
N PHE A 303 -21.82 -0.59 -3.77
CA PHE A 303 -20.56 -0.99 -4.43
C PHE A 303 -19.39 -0.19 -3.84
N ALA A 304 -18.36 -0.90 -3.39
CA ALA A 304 -17.11 -0.31 -2.94
C ALA A 304 -16.13 -0.14 -4.11
N ASN A 305 -16.16 -1.10 -5.03
CA ASN A 305 -15.30 -1.09 -6.21
C ASN A 305 -15.97 -1.85 -7.35
N LEU A 306 -15.77 -1.37 -8.56
CA LEU A 306 -16.06 -2.07 -9.81
C LEU A 306 -14.94 -1.75 -10.79
N TYR A 307 -14.28 -2.75 -11.34
CA TYR A 307 -13.20 -2.54 -12.30
C TYR A 307 -13.30 -3.48 -13.48
N GLY A 308 -12.78 -3.03 -14.62
CA GLY A 308 -12.67 -3.83 -15.82
C GLY A 308 -11.49 -3.38 -16.67
N SER A 309 -10.81 -4.31 -17.33
CA SER A 309 -9.78 -4.00 -18.32
C SER A 309 -9.86 -4.96 -19.50
N LEU A 310 -9.53 -4.43 -20.66
CA LEU A 310 -9.40 -5.17 -21.92
C LEU A 310 -8.04 -4.83 -22.53
N ASP A 311 -7.22 -5.86 -22.75
CA ASP A 311 -5.98 -5.77 -23.52
C ASP A 311 -6.19 -6.44 -24.87
N ALA A 312 -6.05 -5.70 -25.96
CA ALA A 312 -6.14 -6.21 -27.33
C ALA A 312 -4.73 -6.32 -27.93
N TYR A 313 -4.33 -7.52 -28.29
CA TYR A 313 -3.03 -7.81 -28.93
C TYR A 313 -3.18 -7.67 -30.43
N VAL A 314 -3.15 -6.39 -30.91
CA VAL A 314 -3.35 -6.08 -32.35
C VAL A 314 -2.27 -6.72 -33.22
N SER A 315 -1.07 -6.81 -32.67
CA SER A 315 0.05 -7.55 -33.26
C SER A 315 1.02 -7.97 -32.15
N ARG A 316 2.04 -8.77 -32.49
CA ARG A 316 3.12 -9.09 -31.53
C ARG A 316 3.88 -7.87 -31.00
N LYS A 317 3.74 -6.71 -31.66
CA LYS A 317 4.42 -5.46 -31.34
C LYS A 317 3.50 -4.37 -30.82
N LEU A 318 2.18 -4.51 -30.92
CA LEU A 318 1.22 -3.47 -30.55
C LEU A 318 0.13 -4.06 -29.68
N THR A 319 0.04 -3.52 -28.46
CA THR A 319 -1.04 -3.78 -27.51
C THR A 319 -1.82 -2.51 -27.26
N LEU A 320 -3.14 -2.59 -27.33
CA LEU A 320 -4.06 -1.54 -26.92
C LEU A 320 -4.81 -1.99 -25.69
N SER A 321 -4.89 -1.13 -24.69
CA SER A 321 -5.57 -1.41 -23.42
C SER A 321 -6.60 -0.34 -23.11
N VAL A 322 -7.73 -0.79 -22.56
CA VAL A 322 -8.76 0.05 -21.96
C VAL A 322 -8.97 -0.41 -20.55
N ASP A 323 -8.99 0.49 -19.59
CA ASP A 323 -9.32 0.20 -18.19
C ASP A 323 -10.37 1.16 -17.66
N TYR A 324 -11.23 0.64 -16.80
CA TYR A 324 -12.25 1.41 -16.11
C TYR A 324 -12.28 0.99 -14.64
N ASP A 325 -12.28 1.99 -13.76
CA ASP A 325 -12.39 1.81 -12.31
C ASP A 325 -13.48 2.73 -11.74
N TYR A 326 -14.39 2.14 -11.01
CA TYR A 326 -15.30 2.81 -10.09
C TYR A 326 -14.88 2.49 -8.67
N TYR A 327 -14.71 3.48 -7.83
CA TYR A 327 -14.25 3.30 -6.46
C TYR A 327 -14.99 4.22 -5.50
N VAL A 328 -15.46 3.66 -4.38
CA VAL A 328 -15.97 4.39 -3.24
C VAL A 328 -15.25 3.90 -1.99
N PRO A 329 -14.58 4.76 -1.24
CA PRO A 329 -14.00 4.36 0.04
C PRO A 329 -15.07 3.76 0.97
N THR A 330 -14.78 2.60 1.53
CA THR A 330 -15.61 1.95 2.55
C THR A 330 -14.76 1.67 3.78
N PHE A 331 -15.29 1.98 4.93
CA PHE A 331 -14.60 1.86 6.21
C PHE A 331 -15.32 0.87 7.11
N ASP A 332 -14.65 0.43 8.17
CA ASP A 332 -15.25 -0.38 9.22
C ASP A 332 -16.45 0.35 9.86
N ALA A 333 -17.47 -0.39 10.27
CA ALA A 333 -18.72 0.17 10.80
C ALA A 333 -18.51 1.14 11.97
N ASP A 334 -17.48 0.89 12.80
CA ASP A 334 -17.14 1.74 13.95
C ASP A 334 -16.13 2.84 13.60
N SER A 335 -15.80 3.03 12.33
CA SER A 335 -14.83 4.04 11.91
C SER A 335 -15.42 5.45 11.93
N ILE A 336 -14.67 6.41 12.48
CA ILE A 336 -15.00 7.83 12.41
C ILE A 336 -15.09 8.32 10.96
N TRP A 337 -14.39 7.66 10.03
CA TRP A 337 -14.39 8.03 8.61
C TRP A 337 -15.76 7.85 7.94
N ASN A 338 -16.66 7.06 8.54
CA ASN A 338 -18.05 6.96 8.08
C ASN A 338 -18.85 8.27 8.27
N PHE A 339 -18.35 9.20 9.08
CA PHE A 339 -18.91 10.55 9.18
C PHE A 339 -18.59 11.44 7.98
N PHE A 340 -17.52 11.13 7.27
CA PHE A 340 -17.13 11.89 6.10
C PHE A 340 -17.77 11.24 4.88
N LEU A 341 -18.44 12.06 4.10
CA LEU A 341 -19.04 11.58 2.85
C LEU A 341 -17.93 11.13 1.89
N SER A 342 -17.91 9.84 1.62
CA SER A 342 -17.03 9.26 0.62
C SER A 342 -17.73 9.32 -0.72
N MET A 343 -17.25 10.21 -1.59
CA MET A 343 -17.83 10.37 -2.92
C MET A 343 -17.21 9.38 -3.89
N PRO A 344 -18.01 8.85 -4.83
CA PRO A 344 -17.51 7.94 -5.84
C PRO A 344 -16.54 8.61 -6.80
N MET A 345 -15.56 7.85 -7.23
CA MET A 345 -14.61 8.20 -8.27
C MET A 345 -14.79 7.23 -9.44
N ASN A 346 -14.88 7.77 -10.64
CA ASN A 346 -14.83 7.02 -11.89
C ASN A 346 -13.53 7.35 -12.61
N ASP A 347 -12.84 6.35 -13.11
CA ASP A 347 -11.56 6.49 -13.80
C ASP A 347 -11.59 5.65 -15.09
N LEU A 348 -11.35 6.26 -16.23
CA LEU A 348 -11.26 5.61 -17.54
C LEU A 348 -9.85 5.83 -18.09
N GLY A 349 -9.14 4.75 -18.35
CA GLY A 349 -7.81 4.73 -18.95
C GLY A 349 -7.79 4.13 -20.34
N LEU A 350 -6.97 4.71 -21.21
CA LEU A 350 -6.62 4.17 -22.53
C LEU A 350 -5.11 4.11 -22.61
N ARG A 351 -4.55 3.02 -23.13
CA ARG A 351 -3.11 2.85 -23.30
C ARG A 351 -2.80 2.16 -24.62
N ALA A 352 -1.74 2.61 -25.26
CA ALA A 352 -1.10 1.93 -26.37
C ALA A 352 0.36 1.65 -26.03
N SER A 353 0.83 0.45 -26.27
CA SER A 353 2.24 0.04 -26.14
C SER A 353 2.71 -0.55 -27.45
N TRP A 354 3.81 -0.02 -27.96
CA TRP A 354 4.33 -0.38 -29.28
C TRP A 354 5.83 -0.63 -29.23
N ASP A 355 6.25 -1.86 -29.52
CA ASP A 355 7.64 -2.28 -29.71
C ASP A 355 8.03 -2.01 -31.17
N ALA A 356 8.47 -0.76 -31.45
CA ALA A 356 8.80 -0.34 -32.82
C ALA A 356 9.93 -1.18 -33.42
N THR A 357 10.94 -1.49 -32.60
CA THR A 357 12.05 -2.38 -32.91
C THR A 357 12.38 -3.24 -31.69
N ASP A 358 13.31 -4.19 -31.84
CA ASP A 358 13.81 -5.00 -30.71
C ASP A 358 14.52 -4.16 -29.63
N HIS A 359 14.84 -2.92 -29.94
CA HIS A 359 15.55 -2.00 -29.05
C HIS A 359 14.70 -0.80 -28.61
N LEU A 360 13.65 -0.45 -29.33
CA LEU A 360 12.90 0.79 -29.13
C LEU A 360 11.42 0.50 -28.91
N ALA A 361 10.93 0.89 -27.72
CA ALA A 361 9.54 0.80 -27.33
C ALA A 361 8.95 2.18 -27.04
N PHE A 362 7.70 2.36 -27.41
CA PHE A 362 6.89 3.54 -27.12
C PHE A 362 5.66 3.16 -26.33
N SER A 363 5.20 4.06 -25.46
CA SER A 363 3.88 3.95 -24.86
C SER A 363 3.20 5.31 -24.83
N ALA A 364 1.90 5.30 -25.04
CA ALA A 364 1.03 6.46 -24.93
C ALA A 364 -0.18 6.09 -24.07
N GLY A 365 -0.63 6.99 -23.23
CA GLY A 365 -1.82 6.80 -22.41
C GLY A 365 -2.64 8.06 -22.31
N ALA A 366 -3.94 7.90 -22.18
CA ALA A 366 -4.89 8.96 -21.84
C ALA A 366 -5.75 8.48 -20.67
N ARG A 367 -6.14 9.40 -19.81
CA ARG A 367 -6.96 9.11 -18.62
C ARG A 367 -7.99 10.21 -18.44
N ALA A 368 -9.20 9.81 -18.09
CA ALA A 368 -10.26 10.71 -17.66
C ALA A 368 -10.77 10.23 -16.30
N ARG A 369 -10.82 11.13 -15.33
CA ARG A 369 -11.28 10.84 -13.99
C ARG A 369 -12.39 11.82 -13.60
N ALA A 370 -13.48 11.29 -13.07
CA ALA A 370 -14.59 12.07 -12.58
C ALA A 370 -14.82 11.78 -11.10
N PHE A 371 -14.90 12.85 -10.32
CA PHE A 371 -15.25 12.81 -8.90
C PHE A 371 -16.65 13.40 -8.73
N GLU A 372 -17.49 12.76 -7.96
CA GLU A 372 -18.66 13.44 -7.43
C GLU A 372 -18.21 14.38 -6.31
N VAL A 373 -18.60 15.63 -6.40
CA VAL A 373 -18.34 16.63 -5.36
C VAL A 373 -19.68 17.09 -4.84
N GLN A 374 -19.89 17.06 -3.53
CA GLN A 374 -21.04 17.71 -2.94
C GLN A 374 -20.83 19.23 -2.96
N THR A 375 -21.69 19.92 -3.65
CA THR A 375 -21.78 21.37 -3.58
C THR A 375 -22.90 21.74 -2.64
N GLU A 376 -22.66 22.72 -1.76
CA GLU A 376 -23.75 23.32 -1.00
C GLU A 376 -24.81 23.87 -1.95
N ASN A 377 -26.05 23.68 -1.58
CA ASN A 377 -27.14 24.29 -2.34
C ASN A 377 -27.03 25.81 -2.19
N GLU A 378 -26.80 26.53 -3.27
CA GLU A 378 -26.64 28.01 -3.27
C GLU A 378 -27.81 28.75 -2.61
N ASN A 379 -28.96 28.11 -2.46
CA ASN A 379 -30.15 28.67 -1.80
C ASN A 379 -30.15 28.55 -0.27
N VAL A 380 -29.17 27.85 0.30
CA VAL A 380 -29.01 27.73 1.76
C VAL A 380 -27.78 28.52 2.17
N GLY A 381 -27.85 29.83 2.13
CA GLY A 381 -26.79 30.76 2.57
C GLY A 381 -26.52 30.77 4.08
N THR A 382 -26.86 29.68 4.76
CA THR A 382 -26.70 29.53 6.21
C THR A 382 -26.10 28.17 6.52
N LEU A 383 -25.12 28.16 7.41
CA LEU A 383 -24.54 26.94 7.96
C LEU A 383 -25.66 26.01 8.46
N PRO A 384 -25.51 24.68 8.30
CA PRO A 384 -26.43 23.73 8.93
C PRO A 384 -26.59 24.05 10.40
N GLY A 385 -27.81 24.30 10.84
CA GLY A 385 -28.09 24.68 12.22
C GLY A 385 -28.38 26.17 12.47
N SER A 386 -28.28 27.03 11.46
CA SER A 386 -28.64 28.45 11.57
C SER A 386 -29.99 28.81 10.93
N SER A 387 -30.71 27.81 10.39
CA SER A 387 -32.04 28.02 9.83
C SER A 387 -33.06 28.27 10.96
N PRO A 388 -33.83 29.33 10.91
CA PRO A 388 -34.91 29.57 11.87
C PRO A 388 -36.05 28.52 11.76
N THR A 389 -36.09 27.73 10.70
CA THR A 389 -37.09 26.67 10.45
C THR A 389 -36.64 25.30 10.97
N ALA A 390 -35.38 25.16 11.40
CA ALA A 390 -34.84 23.93 11.98
C ALA A 390 -34.26 24.20 13.39
N PRO A 391 -35.12 24.42 14.41
CA PRO A 391 -34.70 24.84 15.77
C PRO A 391 -33.80 23.80 16.46
N ASN A 392 -33.74 22.57 15.97
CA ASN A 392 -32.91 21.49 16.47
C ASN A 392 -31.55 21.34 15.73
N GLY A 393 -31.22 22.28 14.86
CA GLY A 393 -29.94 22.28 14.14
C GLY A 393 -29.84 21.21 13.04
N LEU A 394 -30.91 20.50 12.76
CA LEU A 394 -31.01 19.61 11.61
C LEU A 394 -31.36 20.41 10.35
N PRO A 395 -30.81 20.06 9.18
CA PRO A 395 -31.29 20.61 7.93
C PRO A 395 -32.81 20.38 7.84
N ASP A 396 -33.56 21.42 7.43
CA ASP A 396 -34.95 21.17 7.14
C ASP A 396 -35.03 20.12 6.01
N GLY A 397 -36.15 19.37 5.92
CA GLY A 397 -36.27 18.23 5.02
C GLY A 397 -36.08 18.54 3.51
N ASN A 398 -35.75 19.76 3.16
CA ASN A 398 -35.45 20.22 1.80
C ASN A 398 -33.94 20.40 1.55
N TYR A 399 -33.08 20.10 2.52
CA TYR A 399 -31.64 20.11 2.32
C TYR A 399 -31.20 18.83 1.57
N PHE A 400 -31.19 18.89 0.27
CA PHE A 400 -30.55 17.88 -0.58
C PHE A 400 -29.21 18.45 -1.05
N PRO A 401 -28.08 17.84 -0.66
CA PRO A 401 -26.79 18.24 -1.20
C PRO A 401 -26.81 18.02 -2.72
N LYS A 402 -26.56 19.09 -3.46
CA LYS A 402 -26.41 18.99 -4.90
C LYS A 402 -25.05 18.37 -5.21
N SER A 403 -25.03 17.26 -5.89
CA SER A 403 -23.77 16.69 -6.41
C SER A 403 -23.44 17.33 -7.76
N SER A 404 -22.16 17.61 -7.95
CA SER A 404 -21.59 18.00 -9.24
C SER A 404 -20.44 17.05 -9.59
N LEU A 405 -20.20 16.85 -10.88
CA LEU A 405 -19.03 16.11 -11.36
C LEU A 405 -17.87 17.06 -11.56
N ASP A 406 -16.77 16.77 -10.89
CA ASP A 406 -15.48 17.40 -11.16
C ASP A 406 -14.63 16.46 -12.01
N VAL A 407 -14.29 16.88 -13.22
CA VAL A 407 -13.62 16.05 -14.21
C VAL A 407 -12.18 16.51 -14.36
N MET A 408 -11.25 15.56 -14.29
CA MET A 408 -9.87 15.76 -14.69
C MET A 408 -9.52 14.83 -15.84
N GLY A 409 -8.69 15.32 -16.75
CA GLY A 409 -8.13 14.54 -17.84
C GLY A 409 -6.61 14.59 -17.80
N GLY A 410 -5.99 13.60 -18.40
CA GLY A 410 -4.54 13.58 -18.48
C GLY A 410 -4.05 12.61 -19.54
N GLY A 411 -2.75 12.67 -19.77
CA GLY A 411 -2.09 11.77 -20.69
C GLY A 411 -0.61 11.61 -20.38
N ASN A 412 -0.04 10.56 -20.92
CA ASN A 412 1.40 10.32 -20.83
C ASN A 412 1.94 9.80 -22.16
N LEU A 413 3.22 10.10 -22.39
CA LEU A 413 4.00 9.55 -23.49
C LEU A 413 5.33 9.05 -22.91
N ALA A 414 5.78 7.88 -23.34
CA ALA A 414 7.10 7.39 -22.98
C ALA A 414 7.78 6.73 -24.16
N ALA A 415 9.10 6.84 -24.18
CA ALA A 415 9.98 6.14 -25.09
C ALA A 415 11.10 5.49 -24.30
N ARG A 416 11.45 4.26 -24.63
CA ARG A 416 12.53 3.50 -24.02
C ARG A 416 13.38 2.84 -25.07
N TRP A 417 14.69 3.04 -24.99
CA TRP A 417 15.67 2.40 -25.84
C TRP A 417 16.57 1.47 -25.04
N HIS A 418 16.66 0.22 -25.46
CA HIS A 418 17.50 -0.81 -24.88
C HIS A 418 18.80 -0.96 -25.68
N PHE A 419 19.93 -1.03 -24.99
CA PHE A 419 21.24 -1.21 -25.60
C PHE A 419 22.10 -2.13 -24.71
N GLY A 420 22.46 -3.30 -25.22
CA GLY A 420 23.23 -4.28 -24.45
C GLY A 420 22.61 -4.56 -23.09
N GLU A 421 23.35 -4.30 -22.01
CA GLU A 421 22.89 -4.47 -20.62
C GLU A 421 22.33 -3.17 -20.00
N GLY A 422 21.82 -2.26 -20.80
CA GLY A 422 21.30 -1.00 -20.32
C GLY A 422 20.04 -0.53 -21.04
N ALA A 423 19.41 0.50 -20.49
CA ALA A 423 18.29 1.17 -21.09
C ALA A 423 18.34 2.67 -20.76
N VAL A 424 17.86 3.49 -21.70
CA VAL A 424 17.55 4.90 -21.45
C VAL A 424 16.11 5.16 -21.87
N GLY A 425 15.45 6.09 -21.21
CA GLY A 425 14.09 6.45 -21.56
C GLY A 425 13.75 7.88 -21.17
N ALA A 426 12.67 8.35 -21.76
CA ALA A 426 12.03 9.60 -21.40
C ALA A 426 10.52 9.36 -21.21
N ARG A 427 9.94 10.10 -20.29
CA ARG A 427 8.50 10.05 -20.02
C ARG A 427 7.99 11.46 -19.79
N SER A 428 6.87 11.80 -20.40
CA SER A 428 6.12 13.02 -20.12
C SER A 428 4.74 12.67 -19.60
N ASN A 429 4.20 13.53 -18.72
CA ASN A 429 2.86 13.42 -18.17
C ASN A 429 2.20 14.80 -18.19
N ALA A 430 0.92 14.83 -18.43
CA ALA A 430 0.09 16.02 -18.39
C ALA A 430 -1.23 15.68 -17.71
N ASP A 431 -1.60 16.43 -16.68
CA ASP A 431 -2.86 16.30 -15.97
C ASP A 431 -3.54 17.68 -15.96
N PHE A 432 -4.82 17.71 -16.28
CA PHE A 432 -5.63 18.91 -16.37
C PHE A 432 -6.93 18.72 -15.59
N ALA A 433 -7.20 19.65 -14.71
CA ALA A 433 -8.43 19.69 -13.93
C ALA A 433 -8.96 21.14 -13.84
N LYS A 434 -10.20 21.29 -13.41
CA LYS A 434 -10.81 22.60 -13.18
C LYS A 434 -9.96 23.47 -12.23
N ASN A 435 -9.41 22.87 -11.20
CA ASN A 435 -8.73 23.55 -10.09
C ASN A 435 -7.20 23.56 -10.20
N GLY A 436 -6.64 23.04 -11.28
CA GLY A 436 -5.19 23.06 -11.50
C GLY A 436 -4.74 22.17 -12.63
N GLU A 437 -3.47 22.31 -12.97
CA GLU A 437 -2.82 21.51 -14.00
C GLU A 437 -1.42 21.11 -13.56
N ARG A 438 -0.92 20.01 -14.13
CA ARG A 438 0.42 19.53 -13.89
C ARG A 438 1.02 18.99 -15.18
N LEU A 439 2.20 19.48 -15.52
CA LEU A 439 2.99 19.03 -16.66
C LEU A 439 4.35 18.57 -16.16
N GLY A 440 4.85 17.49 -16.71
CA GLY A 440 6.16 16.99 -16.31
C GLY A 440 6.83 16.16 -17.37
N ILE A 441 8.15 16.20 -17.34
CA ILE A 441 9.01 15.33 -18.12
C ILE A 441 10.11 14.79 -17.23
N ASP A 442 10.41 13.50 -17.36
CA ASP A 442 11.57 12.88 -16.75
C ASP A 442 12.33 12.02 -17.77
N ILE A 443 13.64 12.02 -17.64
CA ILE A 443 14.57 11.16 -18.36
C ILE A 443 15.26 10.24 -17.37
N TYR A 444 15.47 9.01 -17.74
CA TYR A 444 16.11 8.03 -16.89
C TYR A 444 17.02 7.10 -17.69
N GLY A 445 18.00 6.55 -17.01
CA GLY A 445 18.87 5.54 -17.58
C GLY A 445 19.35 4.58 -16.52
N GLU A 446 19.57 3.35 -16.93
CA GLU A 446 20.13 2.29 -16.13
C GLU A 446 21.08 1.43 -16.95
N ARG A 447 22.14 0.94 -16.32
CA ARG A 447 23.09 0.03 -16.96
C ARG A 447 23.70 -0.94 -15.96
N THR A 448 23.81 -2.19 -16.34
CA THR A 448 24.63 -3.17 -15.64
C THR A 448 26.03 -3.18 -16.25
N LEU A 449 27.06 -3.02 -15.45
CA LEU A 449 28.46 -3.06 -15.85
C LEU A 449 29.11 -4.32 -15.29
N GLU A 450 29.88 -5.03 -16.10
CA GLU A 450 30.61 -6.24 -15.71
C GLU A 450 29.72 -7.29 -15.01
N THR A 451 28.44 -7.35 -15.37
CA THR A 451 27.41 -8.20 -14.76
C THR A 451 27.16 -8.00 -13.25
N ARG A 452 27.94 -7.17 -12.60
CA ARG A 452 27.94 -6.97 -11.14
C ARG A 452 27.49 -5.58 -10.67
N TYR A 453 27.90 -4.54 -11.39
CA TYR A 453 27.57 -3.17 -10.98
C TYR A 453 26.30 -2.72 -11.70
N VAL A 454 25.36 -2.15 -10.97
CA VAL A 454 24.16 -1.52 -11.51
C VAL A 454 24.26 -0.03 -11.28
N VAL A 455 24.16 0.76 -12.33
CA VAL A 455 24.16 2.23 -12.23
C VAL A 455 22.84 2.73 -12.77
N SER A 456 22.21 3.65 -12.07
CA SER A 456 20.97 4.30 -12.50
C SER A 456 21.03 5.80 -12.28
N ALA A 457 20.38 6.54 -13.16
CA ALA A 457 20.18 7.98 -13.00
C ALA A 457 18.82 8.38 -13.54
N ARG A 458 18.20 9.37 -12.91
CA ARG A 458 16.96 9.99 -13.34
C ARG A 458 16.99 11.48 -13.07
N ALA A 459 16.44 12.27 -13.99
CA ALA A 459 16.21 13.69 -13.78
C ALA A 459 14.84 14.07 -14.30
N GLY A 460 14.15 14.95 -13.61
CA GLY A 460 12.80 15.35 -13.97
C GLY A 460 12.51 16.81 -13.64
N VAL A 461 11.59 17.37 -14.40
CA VAL A 461 11.05 18.71 -14.22
C VAL A 461 9.54 18.63 -14.26
N TRP A 462 8.90 19.26 -13.30
CA TRP A 462 7.46 19.29 -13.15
C TRP A 462 7.01 20.72 -12.91
N GLN A 463 6.07 21.17 -13.71
CA GLN A 463 5.34 22.41 -13.49
C GLN A 463 3.94 22.06 -13.01
N TRP A 464 3.44 22.80 -12.06
CA TRP A 464 2.08 22.70 -11.57
C TRP A 464 1.52 24.07 -11.23
N ASP A 465 0.24 24.21 -11.50
CA ASP A 465 -0.56 25.42 -11.30
C ASP A 465 -1.74 25.08 -10.41
N ASP A 466 -1.97 25.88 -9.37
CA ASP A 466 -3.08 25.74 -8.43
C ASP A 466 -4.02 26.94 -8.61
N LYS A 467 -5.11 26.75 -9.39
CA LYS A 467 -6.06 27.82 -9.68
C LYS A 467 -6.85 28.28 -8.46
N LEU A 468 -6.90 27.51 -7.40
CA LEU A 468 -7.48 27.92 -6.11
C LEU A 468 -6.53 28.80 -5.30
N ARG A 469 -5.24 28.67 -5.54
CA ARG A 469 -4.18 29.38 -4.84
C ARG A 469 -3.10 29.81 -5.84
N PRO A 470 -3.34 30.90 -6.62
CA PRO A 470 -2.45 31.32 -7.71
C PRO A 470 -1.01 31.65 -7.28
N ASP A 471 -0.80 31.98 -6.00
CA ASP A 471 0.53 32.18 -5.41
C ASP A 471 1.29 30.86 -5.16
N ARG A 472 0.64 29.71 -5.41
CA ARG A 472 1.19 28.37 -5.20
C ARG A 472 1.68 27.68 -6.47
N ASP A 473 1.70 28.36 -7.59
CA ASP A 473 2.32 27.84 -8.81
C ASP A 473 3.80 27.57 -8.60
N ALA A 474 4.29 26.45 -9.10
CA ALA A 474 5.67 26.11 -8.90
C ALA A 474 6.23 25.20 -9.99
N VAL A 475 7.54 25.30 -10.17
CA VAL A 475 8.35 24.34 -10.88
C VAL A 475 9.15 23.53 -9.87
N SER A 476 9.13 22.21 -10.02
CA SER A 476 9.89 21.27 -9.22
C SER A 476 10.96 20.62 -10.09
N PHE A 477 12.15 20.49 -9.55
CA PHE A 477 13.26 19.75 -10.15
C PHE A 477 13.58 18.56 -9.28
N GLN A 478 13.82 17.41 -9.90
CA GLN A 478 14.23 16.19 -9.22
C GLN A 478 15.42 15.58 -9.95
N TYR A 479 16.39 15.09 -9.19
CA TYR A 479 17.36 14.13 -9.72
C TYR A 479 17.62 13.02 -8.72
N VAL A 480 17.85 11.83 -9.27
CA VAL A 480 18.18 10.61 -8.54
C VAL A 480 19.41 9.99 -9.19
N ALA A 481 20.33 9.54 -8.38
CA ALA A 481 21.48 8.75 -8.83
C ALA A 481 21.64 7.53 -7.93
N GLY A 482 21.87 6.37 -8.52
CA GLY A 482 21.98 5.12 -7.79
C GLY A 482 23.10 4.23 -8.29
N VAL A 483 23.71 3.50 -7.37
CA VAL A 483 24.75 2.50 -7.65
C VAL A 483 24.46 1.25 -6.85
N GLY A 484 24.47 0.10 -7.53
CA GLY A 484 24.28 -1.21 -6.94
C GLY A 484 25.44 -2.15 -7.22
N TYR A 485 25.61 -3.13 -6.34
CA TYR A 485 26.57 -4.20 -6.48
C TYR A 485 25.91 -5.54 -6.19
N LYS A 486 25.95 -6.45 -7.15
CA LYS A 486 25.47 -7.83 -7.01
C LYS A 486 26.52 -8.64 -6.27
N LEU A 487 26.23 -8.99 -5.02
CA LEU A 487 27.15 -9.78 -4.17
C LEU A 487 27.29 -11.21 -4.68
N TRP A 488 26.14 -11.84 -5.00
CA TRP A 488 26.01 -13.16 -5.63
C TRP A 488 24.66 -13.25 -6.36
N GLN A 489 24.31 -14.39 -6.93
CA GLN A 489 23.16 -14.52 -7.86
C GLN A 489 21.83 -13.93 -7.39
N ARG A 490 21.56 -13.96 -6.07
CA ARG A 490 20.29 -13.50 -5.49
C ARG A 490 20.48 -12.42 -4.41
N SER A 491 21.59 -11.68 -4.47
CA SER A 491 21.89 -10.69 -3.44
C SER A 491 22.44 -9.41 -4.06
N LEU A 492 21.88 -8.30 -3.62
CA LEU A 492 22.16 -6.97 -4.15
C LEU A 492 22.30 -5.97 -3.00
N VAL A 493 23.36 -5.17 -3.04
CA VAL A 493 23.45 -3.90 -2.29
C VAL A 493 23.21 -2.77 -3.28
N PHE A 494 22.34 -1.85 -2.95
CA PHE A 494 22.04 -0.68 -3.79
C PHE A 494 21.97 0.57 -2.93
N VAL A 495 22.60 1.64 -3.39
CA VAL A 495 22.55 2.97 -2.75
C VAL A 495 22.00 3.95 -3.76
N ASP A 496 20.99 4.70 -3.39
CA ASP A 496 20.52 5.83 -4.18
C ASP A 496 20.51 7.13 -3.36
N PHE A 497 20.61 8.23 -4.09
CA PHE A 497 20.45 9.57 -3.58
C PHE A 497 19.47 10.33 -4.46
N GLU A 498 18.49 10.98 -3.84
CA GLU A 498 17.46 11.80 -4.47
C GLU A 498 17.50 13.21 -3.88
N HIS A 499 17.41 14.20 -4.75
CA HIS A 499 17.22 15.59 -4.36
C HIS A 499 16.09 16.21 -5.18
N ASP A 500 15.11 16.74 -4.47
CA ASP A 500 14.00 17.49 -5.03
C ASP A 500 14.08 18.94 -4.58
N MET A 501 13.77 19.84 -5.48
CA MET A 501 13.75 21.27 -5.25
C MET A 501 12.43 21.87 -5.71
N ASN A 502 11.83 22.68 -4.86
CA ASN A 502 10.60 23.39 -5.16
C ASN A 502 10.59 24.73 -4.39
N ARG A 503 10.16 25.81 -5.03
CA ARG A 503 10.16 27.14 -4.36
C ARG A 503 9.21 27.23 -3.18
N ILE A 504 8.15 26.41 -3.16
CA ILE A 504 7.12 26.43 -2.10
C ILE A 504 7.45 25.44 -0.98
N ALA A 505 7.80 24.20 -1.36
CA ALA A 505 8.09 23.13 -0.41
C ALA A 505 9.57 23.13 0.06
N GLY A 506 10.43 23.94 -0.58
CA GLY A 506 11.83 23.97 -0.28
C GLY A 506 12.61 22.84 -0.92
N GLN A 507 13.42 22.16 -0.13
CA GLN A 507 14.29 21.09 -0.59
C GLN A 507 14.00 19.79 0.15
N ARG A 508 14.07 18.69 -0.56
CA ARG A 508 13.97 17.34 -0.01
C ARG A 508 15.17 16.51 -0.44
N PHE A 509 15.86 15.97 0.52
CA PHE A 509 16.97 15.05 0.33
C PHE A 509 16.58 13.67 0.81
N ARG A 510 16.83 12.66 0.00
CA ARG A 510 16.67 11.26 0.38
C ARG A 510 17.89 10.46 -0.05
N GLY A 511 18.51 9.80 0.91
CA GLY A 511 19.47 8.74 0.64
C GLY A 511 18.88 7.42 1.09
N MET A 512 19.07 6.37 0.31
CA MET A 512 18.59 5.05 0.64
C MET A 512 19.64 3.99 0.34
N LEU A 513 19.86 3.12 1.31
CA LEU A 513 20.67 1.92 1.16
C LEU A 513 19.73 0.72 1.20
N TRP A 514 19.82 -0.13 0.22
CA TRP A 514 19.10 -1.40 0.15
C TRP A 514 20.07 -2.56 0.13
N LEU A 515 19.79 -3.56 0.96
CA LEU A 515 20.45 -4.85 0.96
C LEU A 515 19.37 -5.92 0.87
N SER A 516 19.35 -6.65 -0.23
CA SER A 516 18.49 -7.82 -0.40
C SER A 516 19.36 -9.06 -0.50
N MET A 517 19.04 -10.06 0.29
CA MET A 517 19.77 -11.34 0.34
C MET A 517 18.79 -12.50 0.33
N ALA A 518 19.06 -13.50 -0.49
CA ALA A 518 18.38 -14.78 -0.45
C ALA A 518 19.43 -15.91 -0.45
N VAL A 519 19.31 -16.78 0.53
CA VAL A 519 20.13 -17.97 0.68
C VAL A 519 19.22 -19.18 0.66
N ASN A 520 19.38 -20.03 -0.31
CA ASN A 520 18.79 -21.36 -0.38
C ASN A 520 19.90 -22.39 -0.54
N LYS A 521 19.68 -23.56 0.01
CA LYS A 521 20.62 -24.69 -0.09
C LYS A 521 20.28 -25.55 -1.30
#